data_9dd5d26682b268dc4fcaa934f29eeac9
#
_entry.id   9dd5d26682b268dc4fcaa934f29eeac9
#
_cell.length_a   1.000
_cell.length_b   1.000
_cell.length_c   1.000
_cell.angle_alpha   90.00
_cell.angle_beta   90.00
_cell.angle_gamma   90.00
#
_symmetry.space_group_name_H-M   'P 1'
#
loop_
_entity.id
_entity.type
_entity.pdbx_description
1 polymer ?
#
loop_
_entity_poly.entity_id
_entity_poly.type
_entity_poly.pdbx_seq_one_letter_code
_entity_poly.pdbx_strand_id
1 'polypeptide(L)'
;MEDTQIFNFTVKSQVHNYNVNFIDDFRNHLNNNLIEGDYIIIDNHILNLYKDDLEVLEDFNYVGIDSNENQKSYEGLIPIIDYLINTGFKKNHRLIAIGGGITQDVTSFIASTLYRGVRWVFYPTTLLAQGDSCIGSKTSINFREFKNQMGGFYPPNSVFIYLNFTKSLKQSEIKSGLGEMLHYFIVSSEEDFLFYKKYYKDAFINTDSLLKIISRSLMIKKRYIEKDEFDQNIRQVFNYGHSFGHAIESLTNYKIPHGVAVSFGMDIANFVSFKMDFIDNKTRKDILEVTSYIWKGYNLKEIKLDKLIHALKKDKKNVGNKLGLILNKGYGKIFKKLINPNEKFKNILIEYLKSI
;
A
#
# COMPACT_ATOMS: atom_id res chain seq x y z
N MET A 1 -23.62 -11.05 19.41
CA MET A 1 -22.51 -10.05 19.50
C MET A 1 -21.24 -10.87 19.60
N GLU A 2 -20.66 -11.21 18.43
CA GLU A 2 -19.29 -11.76 18.40
C GLU A 2 -18.36 -10.59 18.69
N ASP A 3 -17.57 -10.73 19.75
CA ASP A 3 -16.64 -9.73 20.25
C ASP A 3 -15.82 -9.12 19.08
N THR A 4 -15.98 -7.83 18.89
CA THR A 4 -15.06 -6.99 18.11
C THR A 4 -13.77 -6.93 18.92
N GLN A 5 -12.98 -7.98 18.83
CA GLN A 5 -11.67 -8.04 19.47
C GLN A 5 -10.83 -6.93 18.84
N ILE A 6 -10.56 -5.87 19.58
CA ILE A 6 -9.65 -4.80 19.19
C ILE A 6 -8.28 -5.45 18.97
N PHE A 7 -7.88 -5.59 17.70
CA PHE A 7 -6.67 -6.33 17.31
C PHE A 7 -5.42 -5.43 17.40
N ASN A 8 -5.09 -4.99 18.61
CA ASN A 8 -3.80 -4.36 18.85
C ASN A 8 -2.70 -5.41 18.79
N PHE A 9 -1.60 -5.10 18.14
CA PHE A 9 -0.47 -6.01 18.02
C PHE A 9 0.87 -5.28 17.91
N THR A 10 1.93 -5.97 18.27
CA THR A 10 3.30 -5.51 18.08
C THR A 10 3.91 -6.18 16.85
N VAL A 11 4.58 -5.41 16.01
CA VAL A 11 5.41 -5.91 14.90
C VAL A 11 6.86 -5.99 15.39
N LYS A 12 7.45 -7.16 15.27
CA LYS A 12 8.88 -7.36 15.52
C LYS A 12 9.67 -6.85 14.32
N SER A 13 10.66 -6.00 14.58
CA SER A 13 11.51 -5.42 13.56
C SER A 13 12.99 -5.49 13.99
N GLN A 14 13.87 -5.57 13.01
CA GLN A 14 15.33 -5.55 13.25
C GLN A 14 15.83 -4.14 13.58
N VAL A 15 15.06 -3.10 13.28
CA VAL A 15 15.38 -1.71 13.61
C VAL A 15 14.90 -1.39 15.03
N HIS A 16 13.62 -1.47 15.27
CA HIS A 16 12.96 -1.44 16.59
C HIS A 16 11.52 -1.94 16.46
N ASN A 17 11.04 -2.65 17.48
CA ASN A 17 9.64 -3.10 17.53
C ASN A 17 8.70 -1.90 17.61
N TYR A 18 7.51 -2.04 17.02
CA TYR A 18 6.50 -0.99 17.04
C TYR A 18 5.09 -1.55 17.19
N ASN A 19 4.20 -0.72 17.71
CA ASN A 19 2.84 -1.11 18.02
C ASN A 19 1.86 -0.62 16.95
N VAL A 20 0.87 -1.44 16.64
CA VAL A 20 -0.28 -1.09 15.80
C VAL A 20 -1.52 -1.18 16.67
N ASN A 21 -2.22 -0.07 16.82
CA ASN A 21 -3.38 0.07 17.67
C ASN A 21 -4.56 0.56 16.86
N PHE A 22 -5.72 -0.07 17.04
CA PHE A 22 -6.99 0.44 16.53
C PHE A 22 -7.60 1.36 17.59
N ILE A 23 -8.08 2.53 17.18
CA ILE A 23 -8.65 3.53 18.06
C ILE A 23 -10.09 3.86 17.64
N ASP A 24 -10.94 4.12 18.62
CA ASP A 24 -12.37 4.37 18.39
C ASP A 24 -12.70 5.87 18.33
N ASP A 25 -11.90 6.71 18.99
CA ASP A 25 -12.07 8.17 19.07
C ASP A 25 -10.76 8.87 18.75
N PHE A 26 -10.68 9.43 17.54
CA PHE A 26 -9.48 10.09 17.05
C PHE A 26 -9.16 11.38 17.82
N ARG A 27 -10.17 12.23 18.06
CA ARG A 27 -10.01 13.51 18.78
C ARG A 27 -9.48 13.28 20.19
N ASN A 28 -10.17 12.43 20.94
CA ASN A 28 -9.77 12.13 22.33
C ASN A 28 -8.40 11.45 22.37
N HIS A 29 -8.14 10.52 21.46
CA HIS A 29 -6.83 9.85 21.38
C HIS A 29 -5.71 10.87 21.09
N LEU A 30 -5.91 11.76 20.13
CA LEU A 30 -4.89 12.76 19.74
C LEU A 30 -4.60 13.70 20.92
N ASN A 31 -5.64 14.25 21.58
CA ASN A 31 -5.53 15.12 22.74
C ASN A 31 -4.75 14.49 23.91
N ASN A 32 -4.86 13.19 24.10
CA ASN A 32 -4.21 12.49 25.21
C ASN A 32 -2.82 11.93 24.86
N ASN A 33 -2.45 11.89 23.59
CA ASN A 33 -1.20 11.25 23.14
C ASN A 33 -0.17 12.22 22.55
N LEU A 34 -0.57 13.44 22.20
CA LEU A 34 0.38 14.48 21.85
C LEU A 34 1.12 14.97 23.10
N ILE A 35 2.42 15.18 22.96
CA ILE A 35 3.30 15.65 24.05
C ILE A 35 4.15 16.82 23.58
N GLU A 36 4.67 17.60 24.52
CA GLU A 36 5.64 18.65 24.22
C GLU A 36 6.80 18.09 23.37
N GLY A 37 7.14 18.79 22.30
CA GLY A 37 8.16 18.36 21.33
C GLY A 37 7.62 17.50 20.18
N ASP A 38 6.31 17.32 20.07
CA ASP A 38 5.71 16.74 18.87
C ASP A 38 5.59 17.76 17.76
N TYR A 39 5.91 17.34 16.54
CA TYR A 39 5.78 18.12 15.31
C TYR A 39 4.94 17.31 14.30
N ILE A 40 3.91 17.92 13.76
CA ILE A 40 2.93 17.23 12.95
C ILE A 40 3.16 17.53 11.46
N ILE A 41 3.22 16.47 10.63
CA ILE A 41 3.14 16.56 9.17
C ILE A 41 1.79 15.99 8.77
N ILE A 42 0.91 16.83 8.23
CA ILE A 42 -0.47 16.47 7.98
C ILE A 42 -0.88 16.74 6.53
N ASP A 43 -1.69 15.85 5.97
CA ASP A 43 -2.35 16.06 4.68
C ASP A 43 -3.34 17.25 4.77
N ASN A 44 -3.18 18.26 3.90
CA ASN A 44 -4.04 19.42 3.85
C ASN A 44 -5.52 19.08 3.66
N HIS A 45 -5.83 18.02 2.93
CA HIS A 45 -7.21 17.56 2.78
C HIS A 45 -7.78 17.06 4.12
N ILE A 46 -7.00 16.30 4.88
CA ILE A 46 -7.40 15.82 6.22
C ILE A 46 -7.50 16.97 7.20
N LEU A 47 -6.56 17.91 7.18
CA LEU A 47 -6.59 19.11 8.02
C LEU A 47 -7.89 19.90 7.83
N ASN A 48 -8.33 20.07 6.59
CA ASN A 48 -9.57 20.78 6.28
C ASN A 48 -10.83 19.98 6.63
N LEU A 49 -10.82 18.66 6.37
CA LEU A 49 -11.98 17.81 6.53
C LEU A 49 -12.32 17.51 8.01
N TYR A 50 -11.28 17.40 8.86
CA TYR A 50 -11.38 17.04 10.28
C TYR A 50 -10.99 18.22 11.19
N LYS A 51 -11.22 19.46 10.74
CA LYS A 51 -10.79 20.67 11.44
C LYS A 51 -11.19 20.68 12.92
N ASP A 52 -12.44 20.31 13.22
CA ASP A 52 -12.96 20.30 14.59
C ASP A 52 -12.28 19.24 15.48
N ASP A 53 -11.89 18.09 14.91
CA ASP A 53 -11.17 17.03 15.63
C ASP A 53 -9.68 17.36 15.82
N LEU A 54 -9.18 18.36 15.10
CA LEU A 54 -7.76 18.75 15.04
C LEU A 54 -7.48 20.08 15.76
N GLU A 55 -8.43 20.64 16.51
CA GLU A 55 -8.26 21.89 17.27
C GLU A 55 -7.01 21.86 18.17
N VAL A 56 -6.67 20.71 18.74
CA VAL A 56 -5.47 20.53 19.57
C VAL A 56 -4.16 20.88 18.85
N LEU A 57 -4.13 20.87 17.53
CA LEU A 57 -2.94 21.20 16.75
C LEU A 57 -2.57 22.70 16.84
N GLU A 58 -3.49 23.58 17.28
CA GLU A 58 -3.20 25.00 17.52
C GLU A 58 -2.13 25.19 18.60
N ASP A 59 -1.97 24.22 19.51
CA ASP A 59 -0.95 24.24 20.57
C ASP A 59 0.38 23.59 20.13
N PHE A 60 0.48 23.09 18.90
CA PHE A 60 1.64 22.34 18.40
C PHE A 60 2.18 22.92 17.10
N ASN A 61 3.45 22.64 16.83
CA ASN A 61 4.04 22.92 15.53
C ASN A 61 3.53 21.91 14.49
N TYR A 62 2.90 22.39 13.43
CA TYR A 62 2.48 21.53 12.33
C TYR A 62 2.75 22.15 10.96
N VAL A 63 2.89 21.30 9.96
CA VAL A 63 3.00 21.66 8.56
C VAL A 63 2.03 20.83 7.73
N GLY A 64 1.15 21.52 7.00
CA GLY A 64 0.26 20.91 6.02
C GLY A 64 1.00 20.63 4.71
N ILE A 65 0.78 19.47 4.13
CA ILE A 65 1.33 19.09 2.82
C ILE A 65 0.23 18.69 1.85
N ASP A 66 0.45 18.93 0.56
CA ASP A 66 -0.43 18.41 -0.48
C ASP A 66 0.00 16.98 -0.83
N SER A 67 -0.87 16.02 -0.56
CA SER A 67 -0.58 14.59 -0.75
C SER A 67 -0.60 14.20 -2.23
N ASN A 68 0.39 14.69 -2.98
CA ASN A 68 0.63 14.34 -4.38
C ASN A 68 2.06 13.82 -4.60
N GLU A 69 2.31 13.19 -5.75
CA GLU A 69 3.60 12.57 -6.05
C GLU A 69 4.78 13.57 -6.12
N ASN A 70 4.53 14.84 -6.40
CA ASN A 70 5.59 15.86 -6.41
C ASN A 70 6.10 16.14 -4.99
N GLN A 71 5.22 16.07 -4.00
CA GLN A 71 5.60 16.22 -2.59
C GLN A 71 6.58 15.14 -2.15
N LYS A 72 6.49 13.95 -2.74
CA LYS A 72 7.34 12.79 -2.45
C LYS A 72 8.67 12.84 -3.23
N SER A 73 9.37 13.98 -3.15
CA SER A 73 10.66 14.24 -3.82
C SER A 73 11.59 15.04 -2.90
N TYR A 74 12.88 15.09 -3.20
CA TYR A 74 13.81 15.92 -2.43
C TYR A 74 13.37 17.37 -2.37
N GLU A 75 12.94 17.92 -3.51
CA GLU A 75 12.47 19.29 -3.62
C GLU A 75 11.23 19.52 -2.73
N GLY A 76 10.34 18.54 -2.67
CA GLY A 76 9.15 18.60 -1.80
C GLY A 76 9.46 18.47 -0.32
N LEU A 77 10.58 17.83 0.05
CA LEU A 77 10.99 17.68 1.46
C LEU A 77 11.69 18.93 2.02
N ILE A 78 12.41 19.68 1.18
CA ILE A 78 13.23 20.83 1.63
C ILE A 78 12.42 21.83 2.47
N PRO A 79 11.23 22.32 2.04
CA PRO A 79 10.45 23.27 2.83
C PRO A 79 10.01 22.72 4.20
N ILE A 80 9.74 21.41 4.27
CA ILE A 80 9.33 20.75 5.52
C ILE A 80 10.53 20.69 6.48
N ILE A 81 11.70 20.29 5.99
CA ILE A 81 12.92 20.21 6.78
C ILE A 81 13.33 21.60 7.27
N ASP A 82 13.27 22.62 6.41
CA ASP A 82 13.52 24.01 6.78
C ASP A 82 12.58 24.48 7.88
N TYR A 83 11.28 24.18 7.76
CA TYR A 83 10.31 24.49 8.81
C TYR A 83 10.68 23.83 10.13
N LEU A 84 10.96 22.53 10.13
CA LEU A 84 11.33 21.78 11.34
C LEU A 84 12.56 22.37 12.04
N ILE A 85 13.61 22.69 11.28
CA ILE A 85 14.87 23.23 11.83
C ILE A 85 14.65 24.65 12.38
N ASN A 86 13.98 25.50 11.62
CA ASN A 86 13.78 26.92 11.99
C ASN A 86 12.83 27.10 13.17
N THR A 87 11.90 26.15 13.41
CA THR A 87 10.98 26.15 14.55
C THR A 87 11.55 25.42 15.78
N GLY A 88 12.79 24.92 15.70
CA GLY A 88 13.50 24.36 16.85
C GLY A 88 13.28 22.87 17.09
N PHE A 89 12.92 22.10 16.05
CA PHE A 89 12.86 20.62 16.16
C PHE A 89 14.19 20.03 16.60
N LYS A 90 14.17 19.09 17.53
CA LYS A 90 15.38 18.49 18.15
C LYS A 90 15.37 16.96 18.00
N LYS A 91 16.54 16.35 18.22
CA LYS A 91 16.75 14.89 18.14
C LYS A 91 15.81 14.06 19.02
N ASN A 92 15.39 14.57 20.17
CA ASN A 92 14.51 13.89 21.11
C ASN A 92 13.02 14.13 20.86
N HIS A 93 12.66 15.03 19.94
CA HIS A 93 11.29 15.29 19.52
C HIS A 93 10.73 14.15 18.66
N ARG A 94 9.41 14.16 18.40
CA ARG A 94 8.74 13.17 17.55
C ARG A 94 8.10 13.84 16.33
N LEU A 95 8.11 13.15 15.20
CA LEU A 95 7.26 13.48 14.05
C LEU A 95 5.97 12.70 14.11
N ILE A 96 4.85 13.37 13.91
CA ILE A 96 3.52 12.77 13.85
C ILE A 96 3.01 12.90 12.41
N ALA A 97 2.85 11.78 11.71
CA ALA A 97 2.27 11.75 10.37
C ALA A 97 0.77 11.52 10.45
N ILE A 98 -0.04 12.41 9.86
CA ILE A 98 -1.50 12.24 9.74
C ILE A 98 -1.87 12.34 8.26
N GLY A 99 -2.14 11.21 7.58
CA GLY A 99 -2.40 11.21 6.14
C GLY A 99 -2.36 9.85 5.50
N GLY A 100 -2.32 9.83 4.18
CA GLY A 100 -2.16 8.62 3.37
C GLY A 100 -0.69 8.23 3.15
N GLY A 101 -0.46 7.38 2.14
CA GLY A 101 0.87 6.85 1.81
C GLY A 101 1.91 7.93 1.45
N ILE A 102 1.51 9.04 0.83
CA ILE A 102 2.42 10.16 0.52
C ILE A 102 2.93 10.81 1.82
N THR A 103 2.02 11.15 2.74
CA THR A 103 2.37 11.73 4.04
C THR A 103 3.24 10.77 4.85
N GLN A 104 2.92 9.48 4.80
CA GLN A 104 3.74 8.42 5.40
C GLN A 104 5.16 8.43 4.86
N ASP A 105 5.33 8.37 3.53
CA ASP A 105 6.64 8.28 2.89
C ASP A 105 7.48 9.54 3.15
N VAL A 106 6.89 10.72 3.03
CA VAL A 106 7.52 12.02 3.36
C VAL A 106 8.01 12.02 4.80
N THR A 107 7.12 11.70 5.75
CA THR A 107 7.47 11.75 7.18
C THR A 107 8.50 10.68 7.54
N SER A 108 8.32 9.45 7.07
CA SER A 108 9.24 8.34 7.38
C SER A 108 10.63 8.57 6.80
N PHE A 109 10.73 9.16 5.59
CA PHE A 109 12.01 9.50 5.00
C PHE A 109 12.72 10.61 5.79
N ILE A 110 12.01 11.69 6.14
CA ILE A 110 12.54 12.75 7.02
C ILE A 110 12.96 12.15 8.35
N ALA A 111 12.11 11.34 8.99
CA ALA A 111 12.40 10.71 10.27
C ALA A 111 13.66 9.82 10.21
N SER A 112 13.88 9.12 9.11
CA SER A 112 15.04 8.24 8.95
C SER A 112 16.37 8.99 8.76
N THR A 113 16.32 10.20 8.20
CA THR A 113 17.52 10.96 7.79
C THR A 113 17.85 12.13 8.69
N LEU A 114 16.83 12.89 9.14
CA LEU A 114 17.03 14.05 10.02
C LEU A 114 17.65 13.63 11.35
N TYR A 115 18.73 14.30 11.73
CA TYR A 115 19.55 13.98 12.92
C TYR A 115 19.96 12.49 13.03
N ARG A 116 20.09 11.78 11.90
CA ARG A 116 20.39 10.32 11.81
C ARG A 116 19.34 9.45 12.48
N GLY A 117 18.08 9.79 12.28
CA GLY A 117 16.92 9.08 12.81
C GLY A 117 16.27 9.76 14.01
N VAL A 118 14.98 10.06 13.90
CA VAL A 118 14.12 10.60 14.96
C VAL A 118 12.89 9.73 15.10
N ARG A 119 12.27 9.75 16.28
CA ARG A 119 11.03 8.99 16.50
C ARG A 119 9.89 9.54 15.64
N TRP A 120 9.01 8.66 15.17
CA TRP A 120 7.81 9.08 14.46
C TRP A 120 6.63 8.15 14.73
N VAL A 121 5.42 8.70 14.56
CA VAL A 121 4.15 8.03 14.80
C VAL A 121 3.26 8.24 13.58
N PHE A 122 2.40 7.27 13.27
CA PHE A 122 1.57 7.33 12.07
C PHE A 122 0.08 7.13 12.36
N TYR A 123 -0.73 8.04 11.84
CA TYR A 123 -2.19 7.96 11.76
C TYR A 123 -2.59 7.81 10.29
N PRO A 124 -2.78 6.58 9.78
CA PRO A 124 -3.16 6.32 8.38
C PRO A 124 -4.60 6.73 8.11
N THR A 125 -4.82 7.58 7.09
CA THR A 125 -6.15 8.10 6.75
C THR A 125 -6.76 7.50 5.48
N THR A 126 -5.98 6.80 4.65
CA THR A 126 -6.49 6.10 3.47
C THR A 126 -6.60 4.59 3.74
N LEU A 127 -7.51 3.91 3.04
CA LEU A 127 -7.69 2.46 3.19
C LEU A 127 -6.42 1.68 2.81
N LEU A 128 -5.72 2.11 1.77
CA LEU A 128 -4.44 1.51 1.36
C LEU A 128 -3.40 1.64 2.49
N ALA A 129 -3.35 2.80 3.14
CA ALA A 129 -2.42 2.98 4.26
C ALA A 129 -2.83 2.14 5.47
N GLN A 130 -4.12 2.08 5.82
CA GLN A 130 -4.63 1.32 6.96
C GLN A 130 -4.47 -0.20 6.80
N GLY A 131 -4.69 -0.72 5.58
CA GLY A 131 -4.67 -2.17 5.31
C GLY A 131 -3.34 -2.71 4.80
N ASP A 132 -2.40 -1.82 4.47
CA ASP A 132 -1.12 -2.20 3.86
C ASP A 132 0.07 -1.38 4.37
N SER A 133 0.25 -0.12 3.89
CA SER A 133 1.54 0.55 3.97
C SER A 133 1.97 0.92 5.39
N CYS A 134 1.05 1.03 6.35
CA CYS A 134 1.33 1.41 7.74
C CYS A 134 2.32 0.48 8.47
N ILE A 135 2.52 -0.74 7.97
CA ILE A 135 3.53 -1.67 8.50
C ILE A 135 4.51 -2.09 7.42
N GLY A 136 5.77 -2.42 7.80
CA GLY A 136 6.77 -2.98 6.90
C GLY A 136 8.02 -2.13 6.70
N SER A 137 8.17 -1.08 7.45
CA SER A 137 9.41 -0.29 7.65
C SER A 137 9.95 0.45 6.42
N LYS A 138 9.42 0.23 5.21
CA LYS A 138 9.94 0.88 3.99
C LYS A 138 9.72 2.40 4.07
N THR A 139 10.78 3.16 3.78
CA THR A 139 10.72 4.61 3.53
C THR A 139 11.11 4.85 2.09
N SER A 140 10.42 5.75 1.39
CA SER A 140 10.69 5.91 -0.02
C SER A 140 10.29 7.28 -0.55
N ILE A 141 11.17 7.90 -1.34
CA ILE A 141 10.87 9.08 -2.14
C ILE A 141 11.21 8.85 -3.62
N ASN A 142 10.65 9.69 -4.47
CA ASN A 142 10.89 9.67 -5.89
C ASN A 142 12.19 10.39 -6.24
N PHE A 143 12.82 9.99 -7.32
CA PHE A 143 13.93 10.70 -7.93
C PHE A 143 13.54 11.07 -9.35
N ARG A 144 13.26 12.33 -9.56
CA ARG A 144 12.69 12.85 -10.82
C ARG A 144 11.42 12.08 -11.19
N GLU A 145 11.35 11.53 -12.42
CA GLU A 145 10.23 10.72 -12.90
C GLU A 145 10.21 9.28 -12.38
N PHE A 146 11.25 8.85 -11.67
CA PHE A 146 11.36 7.48 -11.17
C PHE A 146 10.81 7.37 -9.75
N LYS A 147 9.75 6.58 -9.60
CA LYS A 147 9.10 6.36 -8.29
C LYS A 147 9.94 5.45 -7.38
N ASN A 148 9.94 5.78 -6.09
CA ASN A 148 10.46 4.93 -5.01
C ASN A 148 11.92 4.49 -5.23
N GLN A 149 12.79 5.42 -5.66
CA GLN A 149 14.19 5.10 -5.94
C GLN A 149 15.11 5.34 -4.75
N MET A 150 14.72 6.20 -3.83
CA MET A 150 15.55 6.60 -2.71
C MET A 150 14.81 6.32 -1.40
N GLY A 151 15.48 5.64 -0.48
CA GLY A 151 14.86 5.28 0.80
C GLY A 151 15.63 4.18 1.52
N GLY A 152 15.01 3.66 2.55
CA GLY A 152 15.57 2.63 3.39
C GLY A 152 14.47 1.89 4.15
N PHE A 153 14.80 1.49 5.38
CA PHE A 153 13.87 0.81 6.29
C PHE A 153 13.91 1.52 7.64
N TYR A 154 12.81 2.18 8.00
CA TYR A 154 12.69 2.91 9.25
C TYR A 154 11.24 2.89 9.74
N PRO A 155 10.86 1.94 10.63
CA PRO A 155 9.48 1.79 11.07
C PRO A 155 9.03 2.94 11.97
N PRO A 156 7.72 3.22 12.07
CA PRO A 156 7.19 4.10 13.11
C PRO A 156 7.39 3.50 14.50
N ASN A 157 7.32 4.33 15.54
CA ASN A 157 7.25 3.82 16.92
C ASN A 157 5.86 3.27 17.24
N SER A 158 4.83 3.89 16.67
CA SER A 158 3.44 3.44 16.80
C SER A 158 2.63 3.81 15.56
N VAL A 159 1.64 2.99 15.27
CA VAL A 159 0.59 3.25 14.28
C VAL A 159 -0.74 3.26 15.01
N PHE A 160 -1.58 4.26 14.72
CA PHE A 160 -2.92 4.38 15.28
C PHE A 160 -3.95 4.42 14.17
N ILE A 161 -4.71 3.34 14.02
CA ILE A 161 -5.70 3.15 12.95
C ILE A 161 -7.06 3.60 13.45
N TYR A 162 -7.57 4.69 12.90
CA TYR A 162 -8.93 5.15 13.11
C TYR A 162 -9.76 4.80 11.87
N LEU A 163 -10.60 3.77 11.99
CA LEU A 163 -11.32 3.22 10.85
C LEU A 163 -12.26 4.23 10.19
N ASN A 164 -12.83 5.16 10.98
CA ASN A 164 -13.80 6.14 10.47
C ASN A 164 -13.22 7.13 9.44
N PHE A 165 -11.89 7.26 9.31
CA PHE A 165 -11.31 7.99 8.17
C PHE A 165 -11.75 7.42 6.82
N THR A 166 -12.04 6.12 6.76
CA THR A 166 -12.49 5.49 5.51
C THR A 166 -13.88 5.95 5.06
N LYS A 167 -14.69 6.54 5.95
CA LYS A 167 -16.02 7.07 5.61
C LYS A 167 -15.97 8.29 4.68
N SER A 168 -14.87 9.02 4.69
CA SER A 168 -14.64 10.20 3.83
C SER A 168 -14.03 9.86 2.47
N LEU A 169 -13.62 8.60 2.26
CA LEU A 169 -12.93 8.17 1.05
C LEU A 169 -13.90 8.00 -0.13
N LYS A 170 -13.42 8.35 -1.32
CA LYS A 170 -14.14 8.07 -2.56
C LYS A 170 -14.18 6.55 -2.83
N GLN A 171 -15.18 6.11 -3.58
CA GLN A 171 -15.30 4.71 -3.99
C GLN A 171 -14.05 4.18 -4.72
N SER A 172 -13.35 5.03 -5.48
CA SER A 172 -12.09 4.68 -6.15
C SER A 172 -10.96 4.37 -5.17
N GLU A 173 -10.92 5.08 -4.03
CA GLU A 173 -9.92 4.89 -2.98
C GLU A 173 -10.22 3.62 -2.17
N ILE A 174 -11.50 3.34 -1.90
CA ILE A 174 -11.93 2.08 -1.29
C ILE A 174 -11.56 0.90 -2.20
N LYS A 175 -11.86 0.99 -3.51
CA LYS A 175 -11.45 -0.03 -4.49
C LYS A 175 -9.94 -0.23 -4.51
N SER A 176 -9.18 0.85 -4.45
CA SER A 176 -7.72 0.78 -4.43
C SER A 176 -7.20 0.05 -3.19
N GLY A 177 -7.70 0.39 -2.00
CA GLY A 177 -7.29 -0.29 -0.77
C GLY A 177 -7.68 -1.77 -0.76
N LEU A 178 -8.92 -2.10 -1.17
CA LEU A 178 -9.37 -3.49 -1.28
C LEU A 178 -8.56 -4.26 -2.35
N GLY A 179 -8.29 -3.65 -3.50
CA GLY A 179 -7.47 -4.28 -4.54
C GLY A 179 -6.05 -4.58 -4.10
N GLU A 180 -5.44 -3.67 -3.32
CA GLU A 180 -4.13 -3.90 -2.73
C GLU A 180 -4.17 -5.04 -1.72
N MET A 181 -5.10 -5.00 -0.76
CA MET A 181 -5.17 -6.04 0.26
C MET A 181 -5.42 -7.45 -0.32
N LEU A 182 -6.14 -7.59 -1.43
CA LEU A 182 -6.49 -8.88 -2.03
C LEU A 182 -5.26 -9.75 -2.29
N HIS A 183 -4.13 -9.16 -2.71
CA HIS A 183 -2.94 -9.96 -3.00
C HIS A 183 -2.41 -10.70 -1.77
N TYR A 184 -2.51 -10.13 -0.56
CA TYR A 184 -2.11 -10.80 0.68
C TYR A 184 -2.91 -12.08 0.92
N PHE A 185 -4.21 -12.03 0.69
CA PHE A 185 -5.10 -13.16 0.92
C PHE A 185 -4.84 -14.31 -0.06
N ILE A 186 -4.56 -14.01 -1.33
CA ILE A 186 -4.19 -15.03 -2.33
C ILE A 186 -2.81 -15.63 -2.04
N VAL A 187 -1.84 -14.78 -1.64
CA VAL A 187 -0.48 -15.19 -1.30
C VAL A 187 -0.44 -16.05 -0.05
N SER A 188 -1.35 -15.85 0.88
CA SER A 188 -1.35 -16.54 2.17
C SER A 188 -1.89 -17.97 2.07
N SER A 189 -3.16 -18.15 1.71
CA SER A 189 -3.83 -19.46 1.64
C SER A 189 -5.20 -19.38 0.96
N GLU A 190 -5.79 -20.55 0.66
CA GLU A 190 -7.18 -20.65 0.20
C GLU A 190 -8.18 -20.17 1.27
N GLU A 191 -7.94 -20.53 2.54
CA GLU A 191 -8.78 -20.09 3.66
C GLU A 191 -8.82 -18.55 3.76
N ASP A 192 -7.67 -17.90 3.67
CA ASP A 192 -7.56 -16.45 3.67
C ASP A 192 -8.29 -15.83 2.46
N PHE A 193 -8.12 -16.40 1.26
CA PHE A 193 -8.84 -15.94 0.09
C PHE A 193 -10.37 -16.07 0.23
N LEU A 194 -10.86 -17.21 0.75
CA LEU A 194 -12.29 -17.41 1.00
C LEU A 194 -12.82 -16.44 2.07
N PHE A 195 -12.02 -16.15 3.10
CA PHE A 195 -12.35 -15.11 4.07
C PHE A 195 -12.52 -13.74 3.38
N TYR A 196 -11.57 -13.34 2.53
CA TYR A 196 -11.69 -12.09 1.76
C TYR A 196 -12.92 -12.11 0.86
N LYS A 197 -13.14 -13.21 0.12
CA LYS A 197 -14.28 -13.40 -0.78
C LYS A 197 -15.63 -13.30 -0.05
N LYS A 198 -15.69 -13.68 1.23
CA LYS A 198 -16.89 -13.56 2.06
C LYS A 198 -17.24 -12.10 2.36
N TYR A 199 -16.26 -11.25 2.63
CA TYR A 199 -16.49 -9.92 3.19
C TYR A 199 -16.27 -8.75 2.20
N TYR A 200 -15.58 -8.94 1.07
CA TYR A 200 -15.13 -7.83 0.23
C TYR A 200 -16.26 -6.97 -0.36
N LYS A 201 -17.42 -7.55 -0.69
CA LYS A 201 -18.58 -6.79 -1.21
C LYS A 201 -19.19 -5.91 -0.13
N ASP A 202 -19.36 -6.46 1.07
CA ASP A 202 -19.88 -5.74 2.22
C ASP A 202 -18.95 -4.64 2.69
N ALA A 203 -17.65 -4.83 2.58
CA ALA A 203 -16.64 -3.87 3.01
C ALA A 203 -16.72 -2.49 2.32
N PHE A 204 -17.48 -2.36 1.23
CA PHE A 204 -17.75 -1.07 0.60
C PHE A 204 -18.74 -0.19 1.38
N ILE A 205 -19.55 -0.78 2.25
CA ILE A 205 -20.64 -0.10 2.96
C ILE A 205 -20.69 -0.42 4.45
N ASN A 206 -20.00 -1.46 4.89
CA ASN A 206 -20.01 -1.95 6.26
C ASN A 206 -18.60 -1.89 6.87
N THR A 207 -18.45 -1.05 7.89
CA THR A 207 -17.19 -0.84 8.60
C THR A 207 -16.68 -2.08 9.32
N ASP A 208 -17.57 -2.96 9.84
CA ASP A 208 -17.16 -4.19 10.52
C ASP A 208 -16.54 -5.19 9.53
N SER A 209 -17.12 -5.32 8.35
CA SER A 209 -16.56 -6.14 7.27
C SER A 209 -15.22 -5.60 6.80
N LEU A 210 -15.10 -4.26 6.70
CA LEU A 210 -13.86 -3.60 6.35
C LEU A 210 -12.79 -3.81 7.42
N LEU A 211 -13.13 -3.66 8.70
CA LEU A 211 -12.23 -3.90 9.83
C LEU A 211 -11.69 -5.34 9.81
N LYS A 212 -12.55 -6.33 9.55
CA LYS A 212 -12.14 -7.75 9.42
C LYS A 212 -11.10 -7.94 8.32
N ILE A 213 -11.30 -7.31 7.15
CA ILE A 213 -10.35 -7.37 6.04
C ILE A 213 -9.03 -6.68 6.40
N ILE A 214 -9.07 -5.46 6.94
CA ILE A 214 -7.87 -4.71 7.35
C ILE A 214 -7.06 -5.52 8.36
N SER A 215 -7.71 -5.97 9.43
CA SER A 215 -7.03 -6.71 10.51
C SER A 215 -6.38 -7.99 9.98
N ARG A 216 -7.09 -8.78 9.16
CA ARG A 216 -6.55 -10.01 8.57
C ARG A 216 -5.41 -9.72 7.59
N SER A 217 -5.53 -8.67 6.75
CA SER A 217 -4.47 -8.21 5.84
C SER A 217 -3.19 -7.88 6.60
N LEU A 218 -3.29 -7.07 7.64
CA LEU A 218 -2.14 -6.69 8.47
C LEU A 218 -1.51 -7.90 9.17
N MET A 219 -2.33 -8.84 9.67
CA MET A 219 -1.81 -10.06 10.30
C MET A 219 -1.10 -10.99 9.30
N ILE A 220 -1.59 -11.08 8.06
CA ILE A 220 -0.89 -11.80 7.00
C ILE A 220 0.44 -11.10 6.70
N LYS A 221 0.41 -9.80 6.43
CA LYS A 221 1.61 -9.02 6.12
C LYS A 221 2.65 -9.09 7.24
N LYS A 222 2.23 -8.96 8.51
CA LYS A 222 3.09 -9.07 9.70
C LYS A 222 3.91 -10.37 9.68
N ARG A 223 3.28 -11.52 9.40
CA ARG A 223 3.98 -12.82 9.35
C ARG A 223 5.14 -12.86 8.35
N TYR A 224 5.03 -12.11 7.25
CA TYR A 224 6.07 -12.05 6.21
C TYR A 224 7.15 -11.04 6.56
N ILE A 225 6.78 -9.83 7.02
CA ILE A 225 7.77 -8.82 7.37
C ILE A 225 8.63 -9.20 8.57
N GLU A 226 8.08 -9.91 9.55
CA GLU A 226 8.88 -10.42 10.68
C GLU A 226 9.90 -11.49 10.29
N LYS A 227 9.71 -12.14 9.13
CA LYS A 227 10.66 -13.13 8.58
C LYS A 227 11.61 -12.51 7.55
N ASP A 228 11.19 -11.47 6.87
CA ASP A 228 11.92 -10.84 5.75
C ASP A 228 11.59 -9.34 5.68
N GLU A 229 12.04 -8.60 6.71
CA GLU A 229 11.75 -7.17 6.82
C GLU A 229 12.30 -6.39 5.62
N PHE A 230 13.49 -6.76 5.15
CA PHE A 230 14.20 -6.03 4.09
C PHE A 230 13.84 -6.49 2.67
N ASP A 231 12.80 -7.31 2.51
CA ASP A 231 12.24 -7.72 1.21
C ASP A 231 13.27 -8.38 0.26
N GLN A 232 14.09 -9.24 0.82
CA GLN A 232 15.16 -9.92 0.07
C GLN A 232 14.76 -11.32 -0.40
N ASN A 233 13.77 -11.95 0.23
CA ASN A 233 13.42 -13.36 0.05
C ASN A 233 11.91 -13.59 -0.08
N ILE A 234 11.28 -14.13 0.97
CA ILE A 234 9.89 -14.59 0.94
C ILE A 234 8.88 -13.47 0.72
N ARG A 235 9.20 -12.25 1.16
CA ARG A 235 8.32 -11.09 1.00
C ARG A 235 8.15 -10.67 -0.47
N GLN A 236 9.06 -11.07 -1.37
CA GLN A 236 8.98 -10.76 -2.79
C GLN A 236 7.69 -11.27 -3.46
N VAL A 237 7.01 -12.27 -2.88
CA VAL A 237 5.72 -12.76 -3.38
C VAL A 237 4.62 -11.71 -3.31
N PHE A 238 4.75 -10.70 -2.43
CA PHE A 238 3.83 -9.56 -2.38
C PHE A 238 3.90 -8.63 -3.60
N ASN A 239 4.86 -8.84 -4.49
CA ASN A 239 4.84 -8.22 -5.81
C ASN A 239 3.87 -8.93 -6.80
N TYR A 240 3.04 -9.88 -6.34
CA TYR A 240 2.00 -10.50 -7.15
C TYR A 240 0.99 -9.47 -7.64
N GLY A 241 0.79 -9.41 -8.95
CA GLY A 241 0.03 -8.35 -9.62
C GLY A 241 0.79 -7.07 -9.92
N HIS A 242 1.84 -6.72 -9.17
CA HIS A 242 2.48 -5.41 -9.23
C HIS A 242 3.28 -5.16 -10.53
N SER A 243 3.92 -6.17 -11.14
CA SER A 243 4.65 -5.93 -12.39
C SER A 243 3.72 -5.44 -13.51
N PHE A 244 2.55 -6.07 -13.66
CA PHE A 244 1.54 -5.63 -14.60
C PHE A 244 0.80 -4.39 -14.11
N GLY A 245 0.50 -4.31 -12.81
CA GLY A 245 -0.17 -3.17 -12.19
C GLY A 245 0.59 -1.86 -12.41
N HIS A 246 1.89 -1.81 -12.09
CA HIS A 246 2.72 -0.63 -12.32
C HIS A 246 2.83 -0.25 -13.81
N ALA A 247 2.87 -1.25 -14.70
CA ALA A 247 2.83 -0.98 -16.14
C ALA A 247 1.50 -0.33 -16.56
N ILE A 248 0.37 -0.81 -16.03
CA ILE A 248 -0.97 -0.25 -16.25
C ILE A 248 -1.05 1.18 -15.72
N GLU A 249 -0.62 1.43 -14.47
CA GLU A 249 -0.60 2.78 -13.90
C GLU A 249 0.16 3.77 -14.79
N SER A 250 1.38 3.42 -15.19
CA SER A 250 2.20 4.26 -16.04
C SER A 250 1.55 4.53 -17.42
N LEU A 251 0.98 3.49 -18.04
CA LEU A 251 0.38 3.60 -19.38
C LEU A 251 -0.96 4.34 -19.38
N THR A 252 -1.62 4.42 -18.24
CA THR A 252 -2.87 5.17 -18.06
C THR A 252 -2.67 6.55 -17.44
N ASN A 253 -1.42 7.01 -17.30
CA ASN A 253 -1.06 8.24 -16.62
C ASN A 253 -1.73 8.33 -15.23
N TYR A 254 -1.69 7.22 -14.48
CA TYR A 254 -2.25 7.09 -13.13
C TYR A 254 -3.77 7.35 -13.00
N LYS A 255 -4.52 7.30 -14.10
CA LYS A 255 -5.99 7.40 -14.07
C LYS A 255 -6.65 6.18 -13.42
N ILE A 256 -6.00 5.03 -13.46
CA ILE A 256 -6.41 3.81 -12.73
C ILE A 256 -5.68 3.82 -11.38
N PRO A 257 -6.41 3.85 -10.25
CA PRO A 257 -5.80 3.83 -8.92
C PRO A 257 -4.94 2.60 -8.69
N HIS A 258 -3.90 2.73 -7.86
CA HIS A 258 -2.87 1.70 -7.65
C HIS A 258 -3.43 0.29 -7.40
N GLY A 259 -4.20 0.07 -6.35
CA GLY A 259 -4.71 -1.28 -6.04
C GLY A 259 -5.71 -1.80 -7.07
N VAL A 260 -6.41 -0.91 -7.81
CA VAL A 260 -7.22 -1.32 -8.96
C VAL A 260 -6.31 -1.82 -10.09
N ALA A 261 -5.21 -1.13 -10.39
CA ALA A 261 -4.23 -1.57 -11.37
C ALA A 261 -3.55 -2.88 -10.95
N VAL A 262 -3.24 -3.04 -9.66
CA VAL A 262 -2.71 -4.29 -9.08
C VAL A 262 -3.73 -5.43 -9.23
N SER A 263 -5.02 -5.18 -9.05
CA SER A 263 -6.07 -6.20 -9.25
C SER A 263 -6.19 -6.67 -10.71
N PHE A 264 -6.06 -5.76 -11.68
CA PHE A 264 -5.86 -6.13 -13.10
C PHE A 264 -4.59 -6.94 -13.29
N GLY A 265 -3.50 -6.50 -12.67
CA GLY A 265 -2.21 -7.18 -12.75
C GLY A 265 -2.24 -8.61 -12.19
N MET A 266 -3.00 -8.84 -11.11
CA MET A 266 -3.24 -10.19 -10.58
C MET A 266 -3.99 -11.06 -11.58
N ASP A 267 -5.03 -10.54 -12.25
CA ASP A 267 -5.74 -11.34 -13.25
C ASP A 267 -4.89 -11.64 -14.48
N ILE A 268 -4.07 -10.67 -14.96
CA ILE A 268 -3.11 -10.94 -16.03
C ILE A 268 -2.13 -12.04 -15.62
N ALA A 269 -1.58 -11.97 -14.40
CA ALA A 269 -0.67 -12.98 -13.88
C ALA A 269 -1.35 -14.36 -13.78
N ASN A 270 -2.63 -14.41 -13.37
CA ASN A 270 -3.43 -15.63 -13.34
C ASN A 270 -3.75 -16.16 -14.73
N PHE A 271 -4.05 -15.28 -15.69
CA PHE A 271 -4.28 -15.71 -17.07
C PHE A 271 -3.01 -16.31 -17.68
N VAL A 272 -1.85 -15.67 -17.47
CA VAL A 272 -0.55 -16.23 -17.87
C VAL A 272 -0.31 -17.57 -17.18
N SER A 273 -0.59 -17.66 -15.87
CA SER A 273 -0.43 -18.91 -15.10
C SER A 273 -1.32 -20.04 -15.63
N PHE A 274 -2.59 -19.74 -15.97
CA PHE A 274 -3.53 -20.69 -16.57
C PHE A 274 -3.04 -21.16 -17.94
N LYS A 275 -2.62 -20.26 -18.83
CA LYS A 275 -2.09 -20.59 -20.16
C LYS A 275 -0.76 -21.34 -20.13
N MET A 276 -0.09 -21.37 -18.98
CA MET A 276 1.14 -22.13 -18.72
C MET A 276 0.88 -23.38 -17.85
N ASP A 277 -0.37 -23.77 -17.65
CA ASP A 277 -0.80 -24.97 -16.89
C ASP A 277 -0.33 -24.96 -15.42
N PHE A 278 -0.15 -23.78 -14.81
CA PHE A 278 0.21 -23.65 -13.38
C PHE A 278 -1.01 -23.65 -12.47
N ILE A 279 -2.16 -23.15 -12.92
CA ILE A 279 -3.44 -23.17 -12.22
C ILE A 279 -4.53 -23.73 -13.13
N ASP A 280 -5.55 -24.31 -12.53
CA ASP A 280 -6.74 -24.75 -13.23
C ASP A 280 -7.72 -23.60 -13.52
N ASN A 281 -8.71 -23.90 -14.35
CA ASN A 281 -9.74 -22.90 -14.74
C ASN A 281 -10.64 -22.51 -13.57
N LYS A 282 -10.84 -23.38 -12.57
CA LYS A 282 -11.65 -23.10 -11.39
C LYS A 282 -10.97 -22.03 -10.55
N THR A 283 -9.72 -22.23 -10.17
CA THR A 283 -8.92 -21.27 -9.42
C THR A 283 -8.87 -19.91 -10.13
N ARG A 284 -8.66 -19.90 -11.47
CA ARG A 284 -8.67 -18.66 -12.23
C ARG A 284 -10.00 -17.95 -12.17
N LYS A 285 -11.13 -18.63 -12.37
CA LYS A 285 -12.46 -18.05 -12.32
C LYS A 285 -12.83 -17.51 -10.94
N ASP A 286 -12.47 -18.23 -9.90
CA ASP A 286 -12.72 -17.79 -8.51
C ASP A 286 -12.02 -16.47 -8.18
N ILE A 287 -10.75 -16.32 -8.59
CA ILE A 287 -10.01 -15.08 -8.38
C ILE A 287 -10.55 -13.97 -9.31
N LEU A 288 -10.88 -14.28 -10.57
CA LEU A 288 -11.44 -13.31 -11.51
C LEU A 288 -12.76 -12.71 -11.01
N GLU A 289 -13.62 -13.49 -10.36
CA GLU A 289 -14.86 -12.96 -9.77
C GLU A 289 -14.58 -11.80 -8.81
N VAL A 290 -13.56 -11.94 -7.98
CA VAL A 290 -13.20 -10.92 -6.98
C VAL A 290 -12.49 -9.74 -7.64
N THR A 291 -11.47 -10.00 -8.46
CA THR A 291 -10.69 -8.94 -9.11
C THR A 291 -11.56 -8.11 -10.04
N SER A 292 -12.46 -8.73 -10.81
CA SER A 292 -13.36 -8.03 -11.73
C SER A 292 -14.36 -7.10 -11.01
N TYR A 293 -14.78 -7.44 -9.82
CA TYR A 293 -15.62 -6.57 -9.00
C TYR A 293 -14.87 -5.30 -8.58
N ILE A 294 -13.57 -5.43 -8.24
CA ILE A 294 -12.72 -4.30 -7.85
C ILE A 294 -12.52 -3.35 -9.01
N TRP A 295 -12.15 -3.85 -10.18
CA TRP A 295 -11.90 -2.97 -11.33
C TRP A 295 -13.16 -2.56 -12.10
N LYS A 296 -14.34 -2.98 -11.69
CA LYS A 296 -15.60 -2.59 -12.36
C LYS A 296 -15.66 -1.07 -12.55
N GLY A 297 -15.87 -0.63 -13.79
CA GLY A 297 -15.88 0.78 -14.20
C GLY A 297 -14.53 1.29 -14.76
N TYR A 298 -13.51 0.45 -14.76
CA TYR A 298 -12.24 0.69 -15.43
C TYR A 298 -12.04 -0.29 -16.59
N ASN A 299 -11.22 0.04 -17.57
CA ASN A 299 -10.88 -0.85 -18.67
C ASN A 299 -9.44 -0.61 -19.17
N LEU A 300 -8.93 -1.57 -19.95
CA LEU A 300 -7.58 -1.52 -20.52
C LEU A 300 -7.57 -1.32 -22.04
N LYS A 301 -8.66 -0.84 -22.64
CA LYS A 301 -8.85 -0.73 -24.10
C LYS A 301 -7.77 0.12 -24.81
N GLU A 302 -7.21 1.11 -24.10
CA GLU A 302 -6.18 1.99 -24.65
C GLU A 302 -4.77 1.40 -24.53
N ILE A 303 -4.60 0.27 -23.82
CA ILE A 303 -3.28 -0.33 -23.60
C ILE A 303 -2.89 -1.18 -24.82
N LYS A 304 -1.86 -0.70 -25.52
CA LYS A 304 -1.24 -1.43 -26.63
C LYS A 304 -0.21 -2.43 -26.12
N LEU A 305 -0.19 -3.64 -26.71
CA LEU A 305 0.73 -4.71 -26.31
C LEU A 305 2.20 -4.25 -26.26
N ASP A 306 2.66 -3.58 -27.31
CA ASP A 306 4.07 -3.16 -27.40
C ASP A 306 4.45 -2.20 -26.26
N LYS A 307 3.55 -1.27 -25.91
CA LYS A 307 3.74 -0.37 -24.76
C LYS A 307 3.75 -1.15 -23.46
N LEU A 308 2.86 -2.14 -23.28
CA LEU A 308 2.82 -3.00 -22.09
C LEU A 308 4.13 -3.78 -21.94
N ILE A 309 4.59 -4.44 -23.01
CA ILE A 309 5.87 -5.16 -23.00
C ILE A 309 7.05 -4.21 -22.71
N HIS A 310 7.05 -3.01 -23.30
CA HIS A 310 8.09 -2.02 -23.04
C HIS A 310 8.10 -1.58 -21.55
N ALA A 311 6.93 -1.33 -20.97
CA ALA A 311 6.81 -0.98 -19.55
C ALA A 311 7.29 -2.14 -18.64
N LEU A 312 6.90 -3.39 -18.94
CA LEU A 312 7.37 -4.57 -18.20
C LEU A 312 8.89 -4.74 -18.25
N LYS A 313 9.54 -4.40 -19.37
CA LYS A 313 11.01 -4.47 -19.49
C LYS A 313 11.76 -3.50 -18.58
N LYS A 314 11.10 -2.45 -18.06
CA LYS A 314 11.69 -1.49 -17.12
C LYS A 314 11.65 -1.96 -15.66
N ASP A 315 10.96 -3.08 -15.35
CA ASP A 315 10.84 -3.58 -13.99
C ASP A 315 12.21 -4.07 -13.46
N LYS A 316 12.59 -3.59 -12.29
CA LYS A 316 13.87 -3.94 -11.63
C LYS A 316 14.01 -5.43 -11.26
N LYS A 317 12.91 -6.20 -11.30
CA LYS A 317 12.93 -7.65 -11.08
C LYS A 317 13.43 -8.47 -12.27
N ASN A 318 13.63 -7.83 -13.40
CA ASN A 318 14.11 -8.46 -14.64
C ASN A 318 15.58 -8.89 -14.53
N VAL A 319 15.94 -9.95 -15.25
CA VAL A 319 17.32 -10.44 -15.33
C VAL A 319 17.71 -10.61 -16.80
N GLY A 320 18.64 -9.81 -17.27
CA GLY A 320 19.00 -9.74 -18.69
C GLY A 320 17.76 -9.39 -19.52
N ASN A 321 17.48 -10.18 -20.54
CA ASN A 321 16.31 -10.00 -21.41
C ASN A 321 15.04 -10.70 -20.92
N LYS A 322 15.05 -11.33 -19.72
CA LYS A 322 13.92 -12.06 -19.18
C LYS A 322 13.13 -11.22 -18.20
N LEU A 323 11.81 -11.28 -18.29
CA LEU A 323 10.88 -10.62 -17.37
C LEU A 323 10.79 -11.45 -16.08
N GLY A 324 11.00 -10.79 -14.93
CA GLY A 324 10.83 -11.37 -13.60
C GLY A 324 9.38 -11.22 -13.13
N LEU A 325 8.52 -12.17 -13.48
CA LEU A 325 7.09 -12.12 -13.13
C LEU A 325 6.80 -12.94 -11.87
N ILE A 326 5.88 -12.44 -11.07
CA ILE A 326 5.32 -13.18 -9.93
C ILE A 326 4.02 -13.84 -10.41
N LEU A 327 4.01 -15.16 -10.43
CA LEU A 327 2.94 -16.00 -10.96
C LEU A 327 2.30 -16.87 -9.89
N ASN A 328 1.19 -17.53 -10.23
CA ASN A 328 0.36 -18.31 -9.34
C ASN A 328 0.39 -19.80 -9.68
N LYS A 329 0.55 -20.67 -8.68
CA LYS A 329 0.38 -22.14 -8.75
C LYS A 329 -0.76 -22.65 -7.86
N GLY A 330 -1.67 -21.77 -7.45
CA GLY A 330 -2.73 -21.99 -6.47
C GLY A 330 -2.56 -21.12 -5.23
N TYR A 331 -3.57 -21.07 -4.40
CA TYR A 331 -3.56 -20.27 -3.18
C TYR A 331 -2.37 -20.63 -2.28
N GLY A 332 -1.68 -19.64 -1.77
CA GLY A 332 -0.47 -19.81 -0.97
C GLY A 332 0.76 -20.30 -1.74
N LYS A 333 0.66 -20.44 -3.06
CA LYS A 333 1.74 -20.99 -3.91
C LYS A 333 2.17 -19.99 -4.99
N ILE A 334 2.38 -18.76 -4.57
CA ILE A 334 2.86 -17.67 -5.44
C ILE A 334 4.38 -17.76 -5.58
N PHE A 335 4.90 -17.56 -6.78
CA PHE A 335 6.32 -17.77 -7.06
C PHE A 335 6.85 -16.83 -8.14
N LYS A 336 8.16 -16.53 -8.09
CA LYS A 336 8.85 -15.77 -9.13
C LYS A 336 9.28 -16.67 -10.27
N LYS A 337 9.02 -16.25 -11.51
CA LYS A 337 9.47 -16.91 -12.74
C LYS A 337 10.09 -15.93 -13.71
N LEU A 338 11.24 -16.30 -14.27
CA LEU A 338 11.86 -15.59 -15.39
C LEU A 338 11.24 -16.06 -16.71
N ILE A 339 10.60 -15.16 -17.44
CA ILE A 339 9.91 -15.42 -18.70
C ILE A 339 10.57 -14.67 -19.85
N ASN A 340 10.85 -15.39 -20.95
CA ASN A 340 11.25 -14.73 -22.19
C ASN A 340 10.03 -14.05 -22.82
N PRO A 341 10.10 -12.76 -23.17
CA PRO A 341 9.03 -12.06 -23.87
C PRO A 341 8.98 -12.41 -25.37
N ASN A 342 8.91 -13.73 -25.66
CA ASN A 342 8.82 -14.29 -27.00
C ASN A 342 7.39 -14.24 -27.54
N GLU A 343 7.18 -14.68 -28.79
CA GLU A 343 5.88 -14.66 -29.46
C GLU A 343 4.81 -15.47 -28.70
N LYS A 344 5.17 -16.61 -28.08
CA LYS A 344 4.22 -17.40 -27.26
C LYS A 344 3.70 -16.56 -26.09
N PHE A 345 4.56 -15.87 -25.36
CA PHE A 345 4.15 -15.00 -24.25
C PHE A 345 3.35 -13.79 -24.72
N LYS A 346 3.76 -13.16 -25.82
CA LYS A 346 3.02 -12.03 -26.41
C LYS A 346 1.60 -12.46 -26.83
N ASN A 347 1.44 -13.63 -27.45
CA ASN A 347 0.15 -14.17 -27.85
C ASN A 347 -0.79 -14.40 -26.66
N ILE A 348 -0.27 -14.85 -25.50
CA ILE A 348 -1.04 -14.94 -24.27
C ILE A 348 -1.58 -13.56 -23.84
N LEU A 349 -0.74 -12.53 -23.87
CA LEU A 349 -1.17 -11.17 -23.52
C LEU A 349 -2.16 -10.57 -24.53
N ILE A 350 -2.01 -10.85 -25.83
CA ILE A 350 -2.97 -10.45 -26.88
C ILE A 350 -4.32 -11.08 -26.59
N GLU A 351 -4.35 -12.38 -26.29
CA GLU A 351 -5.59 -13.10 -25.99
C GLU A 351 -6.28 -12.52 -24.74
N TYR A 352 -5.50 -12.20 -23.71
CA TYR A 352 -6.02 -11.52 -22.52
C TYR A 352 -6.64 -10.16 -22.86
N LEU A 353 -5.91 -9.28 -23.53
CA LEU A 353 -6.36 -7.92 -23.85
C LEU A 353 -7.62 -7.91 -24.78
N LYS A 354 -7.86 -8.98 -25.54
CA LYS A 354 -9.08 -9.16 -26.34
C LYS A 354 -10.26 -9.68 -25.53
N SER A 355 -10.02 -10.26 -24.35
CA SER A 355 -11.04 -10.91 -23.52
C SER A 355 -11.68 -10.00 -22.48
N ILE A 356 -11.16 -8.76 -22.32
CA ILE A 356 -11.60 -7.78 -21.33
C ILE A 356 -12.10 -6.48 -21.93
#